data_34b934242b224781997fd06f1ea0f933
#
_entry.id   34b934242b224781997fd06f1ea0f933
#
_cell.length_a   1.000
_cell.length_b   1.000
_cell.length_c   1.000
_cell.angle_alpha   90.00
_cell.angle_beta   90.00
_cell.angle_gamma   90.00
#
_symmetry.space_group_name_H-M   'P 1'
#
loop_
_entity.id
_entity.type
_entity.pdbx_description
1 polymer ?
#
loop_
_entity_poly.entity_id
_entity_poly.type
_entity_poly.pdbx_seq_one_letter_code
_entity_poly.pdbx_strand_id
1 'polypeptide(L)'
;MNLLTPNIEPFFRAAGWVPGRAVVVDSHVPRAHPAFRILQAFGELTVGHIGTGEECASSDIEFGCPACPDEQVDDWQEALRTDFVCLGDVHHGHGQLWLDSQGRLFLNGLVASMMLFVGHDFAQGIEALLKGYRSRPMLLPSQEDVMVWGERFRAGDPLVLTPSFFHARAL
;
A
#
# COMPACT_ATOMS: atom_id res chain seq x y z
N MET A 1 -3.00 -17.17 10.17
CA MET A 1 -2.64 -15.76 10.45
C MET A 1 -3.89 -14.94 10.21
N ASN A 2 -4.37 -14.20 11.20
CA ASN A 2 -5.54 -13.32 11.01
C ASN A 2 -5.08 -12.05 10.28
N LEU A 3 -5.60 -11.79 9.09
CA LEU A 3 -5.26 -10.59 8.29
C LEU A 3 -5.92 -9.32 8.86
N LEU A 4 -7.00 -9.46 9.62
CA LEU A 4 -7.76 -8.35 10.16
C LEU A 4 -7.55 -8.24 11.67
N THR A 5 -7.23 -7.05 12.14
CA THR A 5 -7.27 -6.67 13.54
C THR A 5 -8.68 -6.21 13.94
N PRO A 6 -9.03 -6.20 15.23
CA PRO A 6 -10.32 -5.66 15.68
C PRO A 6 -10.59 -4.22 15.23
N ASN A 7 -9.53 -3.44 14.97
CA ASN A 7 -9.64 -2.04 14.56
C ASN A 7 -10.10 -1.87 13.11
N ILE A 8 -9.72 -2.81 12.22
CA ILE A 8 -10.02 -2.70 10.77
C ILE A 8 -11.12 -3.65 10.33
N GLU A 9 -11.37 -4.74 11.04
CA GLU A 9 -12.40 -5.73 10.69
C GLU A 9 -13.79 -5.11 10.45
N PRO A 10 -14.27 -4.12 11.22
CA PRO A 10 -15.56 -3.48 10.97
C PRO A 10 -15.69 -2.85 9.58
N PHE A 11 -14.62 -2.26 9.05
CA PHE A 11 -14.61 -1.67 7.70
C PHE A 11 -14.80 -2.75 6.62
N PHE A 12 -14.12 -3.90 6.77
CA PHE A 12 -14.26 -5.01 5.86
C PHE A 12 -15.63 -5.67 5.91
N ARG A 13 -16.21 -5.80 7.11
CA ARG A 13 -17.58 -6.30 7.28
C ARG A 13 -18.59 -5.37 6.66
N ALA A 14 -18.44 -4.06 6.80
CA ALA A 14 -19.29 -3.06 6.15
C ALA A 14 -19.21 -3.13 4.62
N ALA A 15 -18.06 -3.52 4.08
CA ALA A 15 -17.83 -3.76 2.65
C ALA A 15 -18.36 -5.13 2.16
N GLY A 16 -18.97 -5.94 3.04
CA GLY A 16 -19.55 -7.23 2.69
C GLY A 16 -18.60 -8.43 2.89
N TRP A 17 -17.44 -8.23 3.50
CA TRP A 17 -16.57 -9.35 3.85
C TRP A 17 -17.18 -10.22 4.95
N VAL A 18 -17.05 -11.54 4.77
CA VAL A 18 -17.40 -12.56 5.77
C VAL A 18 -16.26 -13.55 5.97
N PRO A 19 -16.13 -14.15 7.17
CA PRO A 19 -15.13 -15.18 7.41
C PRO A 19 -15.25 -16.35 6.42
N GLY A 20 -14.13 -16.79 5.88
CA GLY A 20 -14.10 -17.86 4.89
C GLY A 20 -14.36 -17.43 3.45
N ARG A 21 -14.59 -16.12 3.21
CA ARG A 21 -14.67 -15.60 1.84
C ARG A 21 -13.38 -15.90 1.08
N ALA A 22 -13.55 -16.38 -0.16
CA ALA A 22 -12.44 -16.60 -1.08
C ALA A 22 -12.91 -16.33 -2.51
N VAL A 23 -12.19 -15.49 -3.22
CA VAL A 23 -12.38 -15.21 -4.65
C VAL A 23 -11.24 -15.79 -5.47
N VAL A 24 -11.45 -15.89 -6.78
CA VAL A 24 -10.42 -16.30 -7.71
C VAL A 24 -9.39 -15.18 -7.82
N VAL A 25 -8.13 -15.51 -7.57
CA VAL A 25 -7.01 -14.58 -7.75
C VAL A 25 -6.44 -14.77 -9.15
N ASP A 26 -6.12 -13.66 -9.82
CA ASP A 26 -5.53 -13.69 -11.15
C ASP A 26 -4.23 -14.50 -11.18
N SER A 27 -3.99 -15.17 -12.29
CA SER A 27 -2.85 -16.08 -12.49
C SER A 27 -1.49 -15.38 -12.49
N HIS A 28 -1.43 -14.07 -12.73
CA HIS A 28 -0.20 -13.30 -12.66
C HIS A 28 0.30 -13.07 -11.21
N VAL A 29 -0.55 -13.26 -10.21
CA VAL A 29 -0.19 -13.16 -8.79
C VAL A 29 0.46 -14.46 -8.32
N PRO A 30 1.76 -14.45 -7.94
CA PRO A 30 2.42 -15.67 -7.50
C PRO A 30 1.79 -16.22 -6.21
N ARG A 31 1.46 -17.51 -6.18
CA ARG A 31 0.84 -18.14 -5.00
C ARG A 31 1.69 -18.07 -3.73
N ALA A 32 3.00 -18.00 -3.88
CA ALA A 32 3.95 -17.87 -2.76
C ALA A 32 4.01 -16.44 -2.21
N HIS A 33 3.59 -15.43 -2.98
CA HIS A 33 3.60 -14.04 -2.55
C HIS A 33 2.49 -13.78 -1.52
N PRO A 34 2.74 -13.02 -0.44
CA PRO A 34 1.73 -12.76 0.60
C PRO A 34 0.47 -12.08 0.06
N ALA A 35 0.56 -11.31 -1.03
CA ALA A 35 -0.57 -10.69 -1.71
C ALA A 35 -1.63 -11.70 -2.17
N PHE A 36 -1.24 -12.94 -2.52
CA PHE A 36 -2.19 -13.94 -2.99
C PHE A 36 -3.30 -14.19 -1.97
N ARG A 37 -2.96 -14.36 -0.69
CA ARG A 37 -3.94 -14.61 0.37
C ARG A 37 -4.80 -13.38 0.65
N ILE A 38 -4.23 -12.19 0.53
CA ILE A 38 -4.95 -10.93 0.72
C ILE A 38 -5.99 -10.76 -0.39
N LEU A 39 -5.57 -10.90 -1.65
CA LEU A 39 -6.47 -10.79 -2.80
C LEU A 39 -7.53 -11.91 -2.81
N GLN A 40 -7.18 -13.12 -2.39
CA GLN A 40 -8.16 -14.19 -2.24
C GLN A 40 -9.24 -13.86 -1.21
N ALA A 41 -8.86 -13.24 -0.08
CA ALA A 41 -9.79 -12.90 0.98
C ALA A 41 -10.60 -11.63 0.70
N PHE A 42 -10.02 -10.64 0.04
CA PHE A 42 -10.57 -9.29 -0.06
C PHE A 42 -10.78 -8.78 -1.49
N GLY A 43 -10.28 -9.44 -2.52
CA GLY A 43 -10.47 -9.06 -3.92
C GLY A 43 -11.96 -8.75 -4.22
N GLU A 44 -12.22 -7.79 -5.11
CA GLU A 44 -13.57 -7.30 -5.48
C GLU A 44 -14.30 -6.52 -4.38
N LEU A 45 -13.67 -6.23 -3.23
CA LEU A 45 -14.24 -5.38 -2.19
C LEU A 45 -13.75 -3.95 -2.33
N THR A 46 -14.65 -3.01 -2.10
CA THR A 46 -14.32 -1.61 -1.84
C THR A 46 -14.47 -1.34 -0.35
N VAL A 47 -13.37 -1.08 0.34
CA VAL A 47 -13.31 -0.96 1.80
C VAL A 47 -12.99 0.48 2.19
N GLY A 48 -13.73 1.02 3.13
CA GLY A 48 -13.55 2.39 3.61
C GLY A 48 -14.29 3.42 2.76
N HIS A 49 -13.95 4.67 2.99
CA HIS A 49 -14.49 5.82 2.24
C HIS A 49 -13.53 7.01 2.38
N ILE A 50 -13.59 7.93 1.42
CA ILE A 50 -12.88 9.21 1.52
C ILE A 50 -13.64 10.14 2.46
N GLY A 51 -12.93 10.68 3.43
CA GLY A 51 -13.49 11.59 4.41
C GLY A 51 -12.42 12.25 5.26
N THR A 52 -12.84 12.91 6.33
CA THR A 52 -11.92 13.44 7.33
C THR A 52 -11.30 12.30 8.12
N GLY A 53 -9.97 12.23 8.12
CA GLY A 53 -9.21 11.28 8.95
C GLY A 53 -8.49 11.98 10.11
N GLU A 54 -7.60 11.24 10.76
CA GLU A 54 -6.89 11.71 11.97
C GLU A 54 -5.82 12.77 11.64
N GLU A 55 -5.02 12.56 10.61
CA GLU A 55 -3.89 13.43 10.22
C GLU A 55 -4.03 13.94 8.77
N CYS A 56 -4.69 13.18 7.93
CA CYS A 56 -5.01 13.49 6.54
C CYS A 56 -6.35 12.85 6.16
N ALA A 57 -6.80 13.00 4.92
CA ALA A 57 -8.02 12.33 4.47
C ALA A 57 -7.91 10.82 4.61
N SER A 58 -8.98 10.17 5.10
CA SER A 58 -9.14 8.72 5.00
C SER A 58 -9.30 8.30 3.54
N SER A 59 -8.99 7.05 3.23
CA SER A 59 -9.06 6.53 1.86
C SER A 59 -10.07 5.39 1.77
N ASP A 60 -10.67 5.23 0.60
CA ASP A 60 -11.23 3.98 0.17
C ASP A 60 -10.16 3.12 -0.50
N ILE A 61 -10.35 1.82 -0.49
CA ILE A 61 -9.45 0.83 -1.07
C ILE A 61 -10.29 -0.13 -1.90
N GLU A 62 -10.12 -0.13 -3.20
CA GLU A 62 -10.74 -1.08 -4.12
C GLU A 62 -9.76 -2.23 -4.37
N PHE A 63 -10.01 -3.37 -3.71
CA PHE A 63 -9.17 -4.54 -3.82
C PHE A 63 -9.40 -5.30 -5.13
N GLY A 64 -8.33 -5.59 -5.81
CA GLY A 64 -8.32 -6.27 -7.09
C GLY A 64 -7.30 -5.59 -8.00
N CYS A 65 -6.42 -6.36 -8.61
CA CYS A 65 -5.36 -5.77 -9.41
C CYS A 65 -5.49 -6.19 -10.87
N PRO A 66 -5.79 -5.26 -11.78
CA PRO A 66 -5.36 -5.44 -13.16
C PRO A 66 -3.83 -5.44 -13.19
N ALA A 67 -3.22 -6.33 -13.97
CA ALA A 67 -1.79 -6.29 -14.23
C ALA A 67 -1.48 -4.96 -14.95
N CYS A 68 -1.05 -3.97 -14.20
CA CYS A 68 -0.63 -2.67 -14.74
C CYS A 68 0.89 -2.57 -14.61
N PRO A 69 1.65 -2.64 -15.72
CA PRO A 69 3.05 -2.26 -15.71
C PRO A 69 3.17 -0.79 -15.30
N ASP A 70 4.02 -0.48 -14.34
CA ASP A 70 4.34 0.87 -13.93
C ASP A 70 5.86 0.99 -13.77
N GLU A 71 6.50 1.72 -14.67
CA GLU A 71 7.96 1.90 -14.69
C GLU A 71 8.49 2.48 -13.36
N GLN A 72 7.71 3.34 -12.69
CA GLN A 72 8.08 3.88 -11.39
C GLN A 72 8.14 2.78 -10.32
N VAL A 73 7.22 1.82 -10.37
CA VAL A 73 7.21 0.70 -9.42
C VAL A 73 8.39 -0.24 -9.68
N ASP A 74 8.79 -0.44 -10.94
CA ASP A 74 9.95 -1.26 -11.30
C ASP A 74 11.24 -0.68 -10.73
N ASP A 75 11.45 0.64 -10.79
CA ASP A 75 12.59 1.31 -10.17
C ASP A 75 12.63 1.07 -8.64
N TRP A 76 11.47 1.08 -8.00
CA TRP A 76 11.36 0.80 -6.56
C TRP A 76 11.60 -0.69 -6.23
N GLN A 77 11.14 -1.62 -7.08
CA GLN A 77 11.42 -3.05 -6.92
C GLN A 77 12.94 -3.31 -6.94
N GLU A 78 13.64 -2.71 -7.91
CA GLU A 78 15.09 -2.81 -8.00
C GLU A 78 15.79 -2.19 -6.78
N ALA A 79 15.42 -0.97 -6.41
CA ALA A 79 16.03 -0.24 -5.30
C ALA A 79 15.79 -0.93 -3.94
N LEU A 80 14.64 -1.54 -3.72
CA LEU A 80 14.28 -2.25 -2.48
C LEU A 80 14.67 -3.73 -2.50
N ARG A 81 15.06 -4.27 -3.66
CA ARG A 81 15.39 -5.69 -3.89
C ARG A 81 14.25 -6.61 -3.46
N THR A 82 13.05 -6.33 -3.92
CA THR A 82 11.83 -7.04 -3.56
C THR A 82 10.89 -7.13 -4.75
N ASP A 83 9.99 -8.11 -4.74
CA ASP A 83 8.92 -8.18 -5.73
C ASP A 83 7.68 -7.48 -5.17
N PHE A 84 7.03 -6.67 -5.99
CA PHE A 84 5.77 -6.04 -5.66
C PHE A 84 4.59 -6.72 -6.37
N VAL A 85 3.46 -6.82 -5.63
CA VAL A 85 2.16 -7.15 -6.20
C VAL A 85 1.18 -6.06 -5.83
N CYS A 86 0.49 -5.50 -6.82
CA CYS A 86 -0.58 -4.54 -6.61
C CYS A 86 -1.75 -5.23 -5.89
N LEU A 87 -2.27 -4.59 -4.85
CA LEU A 87 -3.46 -5.05 -4.13
C LEU A 87 -4.74 -4.39 -4.62
N GLY A 88 -4.62 -3.24 -5.28
CA GLY A 88 -5.77 -2.48 -5.77
C GLY A 88 -5.52 -0.98 -5.82
N ASP A 89 -6.59 -0.26 -6.10
CA ASP A 89 -6.59 1.19 -6.18
C ASP A 89 -7.01 1.83 -4.85
N VAL A 90 -6.52 3.03 -4.58
CA VAL A 90 -6.89 3.83 -3.42
C VAL A 90 -7.27 5.24 -3.85
N HIS A 91 -8.10 5.87 -3.02
CA HIS A 91 -8.50 7.26 -3.19
C HIS A 91 -9.12 7.51 -4.58
N HIS A 92 -10.13 6.71 -4.94
CA HIS A 92 -10.81 6.74 -6.24
C HIS A 92 -9.85 6.59 -7.45
N GLY A 93 -8.82 5.73 -7.33
CA GLY A 93 -7.86 5.50 -8.41
C GLY A 93 -6.78 6.58 -8.54
N HIS A 94 -6.60 7.47 -7.55
CA HIS A 94 -5.50 8.43 -7.55
C HIS A 94 -4.17 7.83 -7.12
N GLY A 95 -4.19 6.60 -6.58
CA GLY A 95 -3.00 5.85 -6.22
C GLY A 95 -3.25 4.36 -6.24
N GLN A 96 -2.17 3.60 -6.21
CA GLN A 96 -2.18 2.14 -6.17
C GLN A 96 -1.50 1.62 -4.91
N LEU A 97 -2.11 0.61 -4.32
CA LEU A 97 -1.60 -0.05 -3.12
C LEU A 97 -0.78 -1.27 -3.51
N TRP A 98 0.46 -1.30 -3.09
CA TRP A 98 1.41 -2.35 -3.41
C TRP A 98 1.89 -3.06 -2.16
N LEU A 99 1.99 -4.39 -2.25
CA LEU A 99 2.56 -5.23 -1.20
C LEU A 99 3.84 -5.87 -1.71
N ASP A 100 4.89 -5.80 -0.91
CA ASP A 100 6.13 -6.48 -1.25
C ASP A 100 6.19 -7.94 -0.76
N SER A 101 7.22 -8.66 -1.17
CA SER A 101 7.42 -10.05 -0.79
C SER A 101 7.66 -10.27 0.72
N GLN A 102 7.93 -9.21 1.48
CA GLN A 102 8.06 -9.23 2.95
C GLN A 102 6.77 -8.85 3.67
N GLY A 103 5.71 -8.52 2.93
CA GLY A 103 4.40 -8.14 3.47
C GLY A 103 4.27 -6.68 3.86
N ARG A 104 5.22 -5.82 3.47
CA ARG A 104 5.18 -4.36 3.71
C ARG A 104 4.29 -3.68 2.67
N LEU A 105 3.58 -2.62 3.09
CA LEU A 105 2.68 -1.86 2.24
C LEU A 105 3.31 -0.55 1.76
N PHE A 106 3.06 -0.26 0.49
CA PHE A 106 3.49 0.95 -0.20
C PHE A 106 2.34 1.51 -1.03
N LEU A 107 2.33 2.82 -1.22
CA LEU A 107 1.36 3.52 -2.06
C LEU A 107 2.12 4.27 -3.16
N ASN A 108 1.80 3.94 -4.40
CA ASN A 108 2.26 4.64 -5.59
C ASN A 108 1.22 5.67 -6.02
N GLY A 109 1.58 6.96 -6.04
CA GLY A 109 0.70 8.02 -6.50
C GLY A 109 0.69 8.13 -8.02
N LEU A 110 -0.48 8.03 -8.64
CA LEU A 110 -0.65 8.10 -10.09
C LEU A 110 -0.77 9.54 -10.62
N VAL A 111 -1.21 10.47 -9.78
CA VAL A 111 -1.36 11.89 -10.14
C VAL A 111 -0.08 12.67 -9.94
N ALA A 112 0.67 12.33 -8.90
CA ALA A 112 1.99 12.88 -8.61
C ALA A 112 2.95 11.70 -8.46
N SER A 113 4.07 11.73 -9.17
CA SER A 113 5.10 10.67 -9.07
C SER A 113 5.65 10.63 -7.65
N MET A 114 5.04 9.82 -6.79
CA MET A 114 5.46 9.65 -5.40
C MET A 114 5.32 8.20 -4.97
N MET A 115 6.23 7.76 -4.11
CA MET A 115 6.09 6.51 -3.38
C MET A 115 6.01 6.82 -1.88
N LEU A 116 5.05 6.20 -1.21
CA LEU A 116 4.87 6.32 0.23
C LEU A 116 5.03 4.95 0.88
N PHE A 117 5.72 4.89 1.99
CA PHE A 117 5.70 3.73 2.87
C PHE A 117 4.50 3.82 3.80
N VAL A 118 3.59 2.87 3.70
CA VAL A 118 2.29 2.89 4.41
C VAL A 118 2.33 2.07 5.69
N GLY A 119 3.00 0.92 5.68
CA GLY A 119 3.06 0.08 6.88
C GLY A 119 4.00 -1.11 6.76
N HIS A 120 4.44 -1.62 7.92
CA HIS A 120 5.31 -2.79 8.01
C HIS A 120 4.59 -4.12 7.76
N ASP A 121 3.27 -4.11 7.85
CA ASP A 121 2.41 -5.24 7.53
C ASP A 121 1.05 -4.74 7.00
N PHE A 122 0.26 -5.69 6.49
CA PHE A 122 -1.05 -5.41 5.90
C PHE A 122 -1.98 -4.69 6.88
N ALA A 123 -2.11 -5.18 8.11
CA ALA A 123 -3.07 -4.64 9.07
C ALA A 123 -2.73 -3.20 9.47
N GLN A 124 -1.45 -2.92 9.75
CA GLN A 124 -0.97 -1.58 10.09
C GLN A 124 -1.21 -0.60 8.93
N GLY A 125 -0.83 -0.98 7.72
CA GLY A 125 -0.97 -0.09 6.56
C GLY A 125 -2.42 0.17 6.19
N ILE A 126 -3.28 -0.84 6.24
CA ILE A 126 -4.71 -0.66 5.99
C ILE A 126 -5.34 0.23 7.06
N GLU A 127 -5.00 0.04 8.34
CA GLU A 127 -5.48 0.91 9.40
C GLU A 127 -5.08 2.38 9.16
N ALA A 128 -3.84 2.62 8.74
CA ALA A 128 -3.35 3.96 8.43
C ALA A 128 -4.16 4.62 7.31
N LEU A 129 -4.45 3.91 6.22
CA LEU A 129 -5.25 4.44 5.10
C LEU A 129 -6.71 4.69 5.50
N LEU A 130 -7.34 3.72 6.17
CA LEU A 130 -8.76 3.81 6.55
C LEU A 130 -9.04 4.87 7.60
N LYS A 131 -8.08 5.17 8.47
CA LYS A 131 -8.19 6.20 9.51
C LYS A 131 -7.57 7.54 9.12
N GLY A 132 -6.84 7.61 8.01
CA GLY A 132 -6.19 8.83 7.54
C GLY A 132 -5.00 9.22 8.41
N TYR A 133 -4.13 8.27 8.74
CA TYR A 133 -2.79 8.55 9.26
C TYR A 133 -1.82 8.82 8.11
N ARG A 134 -0.88 9.74 8.30
CA ARG A 134 0.12 10.07 7.29
C ARG A 134 1.11 8.94 7.08
N SER A 135 1.25 8.52 5.84
CA SER A 135 2.31 7.61 5.39
C SER A 135 3.64 8.35 5.29
N ARG A 136 4.76 7.63 5.22
CA ARG A 136 6.07 8.26 5.12
C ARG A 136 6.50 8.44 3.67
N PRO A 137 6.86 9.66 3.22
CA PRO A 137 7.41 9.89 1.89
C PRO A 137 8.70 9.09 1.68
N MET A 138 8.89 8.64 0.44
CA MET A 138 10.08 7.90 0.04
C MET A 138 10.79 8.60 -1.12
N LEU A 139 12.11 8.54 -1.14
CA LEU A 139 12.95 9.04 -2.23
C LEU A 139 13.93 7.97 -2.69
N LEU A 140 14.00 7.78 -4.01
CA LEU A 140 15.12 7.09 -4.64
C LEU A 140 16.41 7.92 -4.50
N PRO A 141 17.60 7.29 -4.57
CA PRO A 141 18.88 8.02 -4.49
C PRO A 141 19.07 9.09 -5.58
N SER A 142 18.34 8.97 -6.70
CA SER A 142 18.36 9.91 -7.82
C SER A 142 17.40 11.09 -7.66
N GLN A 143 16.53 11.06 -6.64
CA GLN A 143 15.51 12.07 -6.41
C GLN A 143 15.97 13.06 -5.33
N GLU A 144 15.76 14.35 -5.56
CA GLU A 144 16.11 15.40 -4.62
C GLU A 144 14.96 15.73 -3.66
N ASP A 145 13.73 15.68 -4.14
CA ASP A 145 12.53 15.97 -3.35
C ASP A 145 11.28 15.27 -3.90
N VAL A 146 10.21 15.31 -3.10
CA VAL A 146 8.86 14.87 -3.47
C VAL A 146 7.82 15.79 -2.85
N MET A 147 6.72 16.03 -3.57
CA MET A 147 5.56 16.79 -3.07
C MET A 147 4.48 15.82 -2.57
N VAL A 148 4.11 15.90 -1.32
CA VAL A 148 3.05 15.09 -0.70
C VAL A 148 2.21 16.00 0.21
N TRP A 149 0.89 15.89 0.13
CA TRP A 149 -0.08 16.72 0.90
C TRP A 149 0.14 18.23 0.78
N GLY A 150 0.68 18.69 -0.35
CA GLY A 150 1.02 20.10 -0.56
C GLY A 150 2.31 20.55 0.13
N GLU A 151 3.04 19.65 0.76
CA GLU A 151 4.32 19.87 1.42
C GLU A 151 5.47 19.28 0.60
N ARG A 152 6.63 19.93 0.61
CA ARG A 152 7.85 19.45 -0.06
C ARG A 152 8.77 18.76 0.93
N PHE A 153 9.05 17.50 0.68
CA PHE A 153 9.99 16.68 1.45
C PHE A 153 11.27 16.49 0.66
N ARG A 154 12.42 16.69 1.28
CA ARG A 154 13.75 16.65 0.64
C ARG A 154 14.59 15.49 1.13
N ALA A 155 15.58 15.11 0.35
CA ALA A 155 16.60 14.16 0.77
C ALA A 155 17.28 14.64 2.05
N GLY A 156 17.38 13.74 3.06
CA GLY A 156 17.90 14.06 4.39
C GLY A 156 16.87 14.53 5.42
N ASP A 157 15.61 14.76 5.02
CA ASP A 157 14.53 15.00 5.96
C ASP A 157 14.31 13.73 6.81
N PRO A 158 14.19 13.85 8.16
CA PRO A 158 13.95 12.71 9.05
C PRO A 158 12.66 11.94 8.77
N LEU A 159 11.68 12.57 8.13
CA LEU A 159 10.41 11.91 7.74
C LEU A 159 10.54 11.11 6.45
N VAL A 160 11.56 11.39 5.63
CA VAL A 160 11.76 10.72 4.34
C VAL A 160 12.49 9.40 4.53
N LEU A 161 11.99 8.35 3.88
CA LEU A 161 12.65 7.06 3.82
C LEU A 161 13.38 6.90 2.49
N THR A 162 14.51 6.20 2.55
CA THR A 162 15.26 5.77 1.37
C THR A 162 15.38 4.24 1.36
N PRO A 163 15.71 3.60 0.25
CA PRO A 163 15.88 2.14 0.19
C PRO A 163 16.82 1.58 1.26
N SER A 164 17.86 2.34 1.65
CA SER A 164 18.83 1.92 2.69
C SER A 164 18.18 1.66 4.07
N PHE A 165 17.09 2.36 4.39
CA PHE A 165 16.33 2.12 5.63
C PHE A 165 15.80 0.67 5.72
N PHE A 166 15.40 0.11 4.59
CA PHE A 166 14.82 -1.23 4.52
C PHE A 166 15.89 -2.32 4.49
N HIS A 167 17.07 -2.02 3.94
CA HIS A 167 18.20 -2.97 3.88
C HIS A 167 18.85 -3.19 5.27
N ALA A 168 18.88 -2.17 6.12
CA ALA A 168 19.49 -2.24 7.44
C ALA A 168 18.75 -3.14 8.45
N ARG A 169 17.51 -3.56 8.16
CA ARG A 169 16.67 -4.41 9.02
C ARG A 169 16.56 -5.86 8.56
N ALA A 170 17.28 -6.24 7.50
CA ALA A 170 17.25 -7.60 6.94
C ALA A 170 18.34 -8.55 7.53
N LEU A 171 18.91 -8.22 8.71
CA LEU A 171 19.89 -9.05 9.44
C LEU A 171 19.28 -9.66 10.68
#